data_9f6db1b6ca0f213439f3ef8093f7b079
#
_entry.id   9f6db1b6ca0f213439f3ef8093f7b079
#
_cell.length_a   1.000
_cell.length_b   1.000
_cell.length_c   1.000
_cell.angle_alpha   90.00
_cell.angle_beta   90.00
_cell.angle_gamma   90.00
#
_symmetry.space_group_name_H-M   'P 1'
#
loop_
_entity.id
_entity.type
_entity.pdbx_description
1 polymer ?
#
loop_
_entity_poly.entity_id
_entity_poly.type
_entity_poly.pdbx_seq_one_letter_code
_entity_poly.pdbx_strand_id
1 'polypeptide(L)'
;NIEQIIAEVFYVLANALSATSNYHLSNFYINLSKYLNPQFLSYQSLLAENFLILKKNNKAKNIYKRLAKIGSVYQWYSHKQIALILEEEDKSEKAINHLLNAYGDMESNIYRTFELANFLRNSEKYEKSIELYSSILLKVEKEHKLYPKVLDRRGIAYERIKNWELAEKDLINSLKISPNDPYVMNYLAYSWIERGEN
;
A
#
# COMPACT_ATOMS: atom_id res chain seq x y z
N ASN A 1 8.53 10.01 -32.60
CA ASN A 1 7.38 10.70 -33.16
C ASN A 1 7.15 12.01 -32.37
N ILE A 2 6.94 13.12 -33.08
CA ILE A 2 6.74 14.46 -32.48
C ILE A 2 5.53 14.47 -31.56
N GLU A 3 4.44 13.80 -31.91
CA GLU A 3 3.24 13.70 -31.08
C GLU A 3 3.52 13.03 -29.71
N GLN A 4 4.37 12.00 -29.68
CA GLN A 4 4.77 11.35 -28.42
C GLN A 4 5.58 12.29 -27.53
N ILE A 5 6.48 13.07 -28.08
CA ILE A 5 7.26 14.08 -27.35
C ILE A 5 6.32 15.15 -26.76
N ILE A 6 5.38 15.65 -27.54
CA ILE A 6 4.40 16.63 -27.08
C ILE A 6 3.51 16.02 -25.97
N ALA A 7 3.12 14.75 -26.12
CA ALA A 7 2.36 14.03 -25.08
C ALA A 7 3.12 13.96 -23.74
N GLU A 8 4.42 13.68 -23.78
CA GLU A 8 5.27 13.65 -22.57
C GLU A 8 5.41 15.05 -21.96
N VAL A 9 5.56 16.10 -22.77
CA VAL A 9 5.59 17.50 -22.28
C VAL A 9 4.28 17.84 -21.57
N PHE A 10 3.13 17.49 -22.14
CA PHE A 10 1.83 17.71 -21.48
C PHE A 10 1.69 16.92 -20.19
N TYR A 11 2.24 15.71 -20.12
CA TYR A 11 2.25 14.93 -18.89
C TYR A 11 3.13 15.58 -17.80
N VAL A 12 4.32 16.07 -18.15
CA VAL A 12 5.20 16.79 -17.22
C VAL A 12 4.51 18.04 -16.68
N LEU A 13 3.87 18.81 -17.55
CA LEU A 13 3.11 19.99 -17.15
C LEU A 13 1.93 19.62 -16.24
N ALA A 14 1.20 18.56 -16.59
CA ALA A 14 0.09 18.06 -15.76
C ALA A 14 0.56 17.65 -14.36
N ASN A 15 1.73 17.02 -14.25
CA ASN A 15 2.31 16.59 -12.99
C ASN A 15 2.68 17.82 -12.12
N ALA A 16 3.30 18.83 -12.70
CA ALA A 16 3.61 20.09 -12.02
C ALA A 16 2.33 20.80 -11.53
N LEU A 17 1.28 20.83 -12.34
CA LEU A 17 -0.01 21.42 -11.97
C LEU A 17 -0.70 20.64 -10.84
N SER A 18 -0.62 19.30 -10.86
CA SER A 18 -1.14 18.47 -9.76
C SER A 18 -0.40 18.74 -8.45
N ALA A 19 0.93 18.87 -8.50
CA ALA A 19 1.75 19.19 -7.35
C ALA A 19 1.42 20.56 -6.73
N THR A 20 0.90 21.50 -7.52
CA THR A 20 0.42 22.81 -7.07
C THR A 20 -1.10 22.86 -6.82
N SER A 21 -1.73 21.68 -6.63
CA SER A 21 -3.17 21.54 -6.36
C SER A 21 -4.11 22.04 -7.47
N ASN A 22 -3.60 22.25 -8.68
CA ASN A 22 -4.42 22.67 -9.83
C ASN A 22 -4.95 21.47 -10.62
N TYR A 23 -5.72 20.61 -9.96
CA TYR A 23 -6.14 19.30 -10.47
C TYR A 23 -7.01 19.37 -11.73
N HIS A 24 -7.85 20.39 -11.88
CA HIS A 24 -8.69 20.53 -13.07
C HIS A 24 -7.87 20.81 -14.32
N LEU A 25 -6.90 21.70 -14.23
CA LEU A 25 -6.01 22.02 -15.35
C LEU A 25 -5.02 20.88 -15.59
N SER A 26 -4.53 20.23 -14.53
CA SER A 26 -3.75 18.98 -14.65
C SER A 26 -4.52 17.93 -15.47
N ASN A 27 -5.78 17.68 -15.14
CA ASN A 27 -6.63 16.71 -15.86
C ASN A 27 -6.84 17.11 -17.34
N PHE A 28 -6.91 18.38 -17.64
CA PHE A 28 -6.98 18.86 -19.03
C PHE A 28 -5.72 18.46 -19.81
N TYR A 29 -4.52 18.75 -19.29
CA TYR A 29 -3.26 18.38 -19.94
C TYR A 29 -3.03 16.87 -19.98
N ILE A 30 -3.48 16.10 -18.97
CA ILE A 30 -3.49 14.64 -19.02
C ILE A 30 -4.32 14.13 -20.21
N ASN A 31 -5.50 14.71 -20.45
CA ASN A 31 -6.32 14.30 -21.58
C ASN A 31 -5.72 14.65 -22.93
N LEU A 32 -5.00 15.78 -23.05
CA LEU A 32 -4.23 16.11 -24.25
C LEU A 32 -3.08 15.11 -24.45
N SER A 33 -2.33 14.79 -23.41
CA SER A 33 -1.26 13.77 -23.45
C SER A 33 -1.82 12.43 -23.93
N LYS A 34 -2.94 11.99 -23.36
CA LYS A 34 -3.63 10.76 -23.75
C LYS A 34 -4.08 10.76 -25.21
N TYR A 35 -4.59 11.87 -25.69
CA TYR A 35 -5.04 12.00 -27.10
C TYR A 35 -3.88 11.81 -28.06
N LEU A 36 -2.73 12.43 -27.76
CA LEU A 36 -1.53 12.36 -28.60
C LEU A 36 -0.77 11.02 -28.50
N ASN A 37 -0.78 10.39 -27.35
CA ASN A 37 -0.14 9.10 -27.10
C ASN A 37 -0.99 8.18 -26.22
N PRO A 38 -1.98 7.48 -26.77
CA PRO A 38 -2.84 6.57 -25.99
C PRO A 38 -2.08 5.41 -25.33
N GLN A 39 -0.88 5.07 -25.81
CA GLN A 39 -0.04 3.99 -25.27
C GLN A 39 0.77 4.41 -24.02
N PHE A 40 0.87 5.70 -23.76
CA PHE A 40 1.59 6.22 -22.60
C PHE A 40 0.76 6.07 -21.32
N LEU A 41 1.06 5.03 -20.53
CA LEU A 41 0.22 4.61 -19.41
C LEU A 41 0.36 5.46 -18.15
N SER A 42 1.50 6.14 -17.96
CA SER A 42 1.80 6.90 -16.74
C SER A 42 0.76 7.98 -16.42
N TYR A 43 0.10 8.56 -17.44
CA TYR A 43 -0.95 9.55 -17.22
C TYR A 43 -2.17 8.99 -16.47
N GLN A 44 -2.43 7.68 -16.55
CA GLN A 44 -3.61 7.09 -15.93
C GLN A 44 -3.53 7.10 -14.40
N SER A 45 -2.35 6.83 -13.83
CA SER A 45 -2.15 6.89 -12.38
C SER A 45 -2.39 8.31 -11.85
N LEU A 46 -1.76 9.30 -12.48
CA LEU A 46 -1.94 10.72 -12.11
C LEU A 46 -3.39 11.17 -12.23
N LEU A 47 -4.08 10.75 -13.30
CA LEU A 47 -5.51 11.07 -13.49
C LEU A 47 -6.39 10.44 -12.39
N ALA A 48 -6.09 9.20 -12.01
CA ALA A 48 -6.81 8.53 -10.92
C ALA A 48 -6.57 9.22 -9.58
N GLU A 49 -5.33 9.58 -9.26
CA GLU A 49 -4.95 10.33 -8.06
C GLU A 49 -5.65 11.69 -7.99
N ASN A 50 -5.64 12.46 -9.09
CA ASN A 50 -6.37 13.72 -9.17
C ASN A 50 -7.88 13.54 -8.94
N PHE A 51 -8.47 12.45 -9.45
CA PHE A 51 -9.89 12.16 -9.20
C PHE A 51 -10.15 11.80 -7.74
N LEU A 52 -9.23 11.14 -7.04
CA LEU A 52 -9.38 10.86 -5.61
C LEU A 52 -9.39 12.16 -4.79
N ILE A 53 -8.43 13.05 -5.06
CA ILE A 53 -8.38 14.34 -4.37
C ILE A 53 -9.65 15.16 -4.63
N LEU A 54 -10.18 15.10 -5.85
CA LEU A 54 -11.43 15.74 -6.22
C LEU A 54 -12.69 14.98 -5.74
N LYS A 55 -12.53 13.94 -4.90
CA LYS A 55 -13.62 13.08 -4.38
C LYS A 55 -14.46 12.39 -5.47
N LYS A 56 -13.84 12.13 -6.62
CA LYS A 56 -14.47 11.43 -7.77
C LYS A 56 -14.10 9.94 -7.76
N ASN A 57 -14.32 9.26 -6.63
CA ASN A 57 -13.88 7.89 -6.35
C ASN A 57 -14.27 6.88 -7.44
N ASN A 58 -15.48 6.98 -8.00
CA ASN A 58 -15.91 6.07 -9.07
C ASN A 58 -15.09 6.22 -10.36
N LYS A 59 -14.66 7.45 -10.70
CA LYS A 59 -13.78 7.68 -11.85
C LYS A 59 -12.41 7.10 -11.60
N ALA A 60 -11.84 7.29 -10.42
CA ALA A 60 -10.56 6.70 -10.02
C ALA A 60 -10.62 5.16 -10.04
N LYS A 61 -11.62 4.54 -9.41
CA LYS A 61 -11.82 3.08 -9.44
C LYS A 61 -11.90 2.52 -10.86
N ASN A 62 -12.59 3.21 -11.78
CA ASN A 62 -12.69 2.76 -13.17
C ASN A 62 -11.35 2.81 -13.91
N ILE A 63 -10.48 3.78 -13.58
CA ILE A 63 -9.13 3.84 -14.13
C ILE A 63 -8.30 2.69 -13.58
N TYR A 64 -8.27 2.48 -12.25
CA TYR A 64 -7.53 1.38 -11.64
C TYR A 64 -7.99 0.01 -12.12
N LYS A 65 -9.30 -0.22 -12.32
CA LYS A 65 -9.81 -1.46 -12.94
C LYS A 65 -9.26 -1.71 -14.35
N ARG A 66 -9.00 -0.67 -15.13
CA ARG A 66 -8.37 -0.79 -16.45
C ARG A 66 -6.88 -1.05 -16.32
N LEU A 67 -6.19 -0.30 -15.46
CA LEU A 67 -4.76 -0.49 -15.19
C LEU A 67 -4.44 -1.89 -14.71
N ALA A 68 -5.29 -2.48 -13.87
CA ALA A 68 -5.12 -3.85 -13.36
C ALA A 68 -5.08 -4.92 -14.47
N LYS A 69 -5.62 -4.61 -15.66
CA LYS A 69 -5.66 -5.54 -16.81
C LYS A 69 -4.47 -5.39 -17.75
N ILE A 70 -3.61 -4.38 -17.57
CA ILE A 70 -2.54 -4.07 -18.52
C ILE A 70 -1.32 -4.98 -18.31
N GLY A 71 -1.08 -5.43 -17.08
CA GLY A 71 0.03 -6.33 -16.77
C GLY A 71 0.37 -6.37 -15.28
N SER A 72 1.22 -7.33 -14.92
CA SER A 72 1.55 -7.66 -13.53
C SER A 72 2.10 -6.48 -12.71
N VAL A 73 2.81 -5.55 -13.34
CA VAL A 73 3.38 -4.36 -12.68
C VAL A 73 2.28 -3.44 -12.13
N TYR A 74 1.22 -3.22 -12.91
CA TYR A 74 0.12 -2.35 -12.50
C TYR A 74 -0.99 -3.07 -11.74
N GLN A 75 -1.07 -4.39 -11.88
CA GLN A 75 -2.16 -5.18 -11.36
C GLN A 75 -2.29 -5.05 -9.84
N TRP A 76 -1.26 -5.40 -9.08
CA TRP A 76 -1.30 -5.32 -7.62
C TRP A 76 -1.50 -3.89 -7.10
N TYR A 77 -0.75 -2.93 -7.67
CA TYR A 77 -0.91 -1.51 -7.32
C TYR A 77 -2.36 -1.07 -7.48
N SER A 78 -2.98 -1.39 -8.60
CA SER A 78 -4.35 -0.98 -8.90
C SER A 78 -5.38 -1.61 -7.96
N HIS A 79 -5.25 -2.91 -7.65
CA HIS A 79 -6.12 -3.57 -6.68
C HIS A 79 -5.97 -2.97 -5.28
N LYS A 80 -4.74 -2.65 -4.88
CA LYS A 80 -4.48 -1.98 -3.60
C LYS A 80 -5.14 -0.59 -3.54
N GLN A 81 -5.04 0.21 -4.60
CA GLN A 81 -5.72 1.51 -4.66
C GLN A 81 -7.25 1.38 -4.60
N ILE A 82 -7.83 0.38 -5.28
CA ILE A 82 -9.27 0.12 -5.20
C ILE A 82 -9.68 -0.25 -3.76
N ALA A 83 -8.90 -1.08 -3.08
CA ALA A 83 -9.16 -1.45 -1.70
C ALA A 83 -9.10 -0.24 -0.75
N LEU A 84 -8.10 0.64 -0.91
CA LEU A 84 -8.00 1.88 -0.12
C LEU A 84 -9.21 2.81 -0.36
N ILE A 85 -9.67 2.93 -1.60
CA ILE A 85 -10.87 3.72 -1.90
C ILE A 85 -12.11 3.10 -1.23
N LEU A 86 -12.21 1.78 -1.19
CA LEU A 86 -13.32 1.09 -0.53
C LEU A 86 -13.29 1.30 1.00
N GLU A 87 -12.08 1.33 1.61
CA GLU A 87 -11.93 1.70 3.04
C GLU A 87 -12.41 3.14 3.30
N GLU A 88 -12.01 4.10 2.46
CA GLU A 88 -12.47 5.50 2.57
C GLU A 88 -13.99 5.66 2.37
N GLU A 89 -14.64 4.68 1.73
CA GLU A 89 -16.10 4.61 1.54
C GLU A 89 -16.81 3.84 2.68
N ASP A 90 -16.13 3.52 3.78
CA ASP A 90 -16.64 2.70 4.89
C ASP A 90 -17.10 1.29 4.47
N LYS A 91 -16.43 0.70 3.46
CA LYS A 91 -16.73 -0.62 2.88
C LYS A 91 -15.62 -1.63 3.17
N SER A 92 -15.13 -1.69 4.41
CA SER A 92 -13.94 -2.46 4.81
C SER A 92 -14.01 -3.94 4.42
N GLU A 93 -15.14 -4.62 4.62
CA GLU A 93 -15.27 -6.03 4.21
C GLU A 93 -15.15 -6.21 2.69
N LYS A 94 -15.66 -5.26 1.89
CA LYS A 94 -15.50 -5.30 0.43
C LYS A 94 -14.07 -5.04 0.02
N ALA A 95 -13.37 -4.14 0.71
CA ALA A 95 -11.97 -3.83 0.47
C ALA A 95 -11.08 -5.05 0.75
N ILE A 96 -11.28 -5.71 1.90
CA ILE A 96 -10.57 -6.92 2.31
C ILE A 96 -10.78 -8.03 1.29
N ASN A 97 -12.04 -8.36 0.97
CA ASN A 97 -12.37 -9.42 0.04
C ASN A 97 -11.82 -9.14 -1.37
N HIS A 98 -11.87 -7.87 -1.82
CA HIS A 98 -11.29 -7.47 -3.10
C HIS A 98 -9.78 -7.73 -3.16
N LEU A 99 -9.06 -7.37 -2.09
CA LEU A 99 -7.61 -7.49 -2.06
C LEU A 99 -7.16 -8.94 -1.87
N LEU A 100 -7.88 -9.73 -1.06
CA LEU A 100 -7.63 -11.16 -0.88
C LEU A 100 -7.83 -11.94 -2.19
N ASN A 101 -8.91 -11.68 -2.93
CA ASN A 101 -9.15 -12.30 -4.22
C ASN A 101 -8.04 -11.96 -5.22
N ALA A 102 -7.70 -10.67 -5.33
CA ALA A 102 -6.61 -10.24 -6.20
C ALA A 102 -5.26 -10.87 -5.83
N TYR A 103 -5.00 -11.07 -4.54
CA TYR A 103 -3.79 -11.74 -4.07
C TYR A 103 -3.77 -13.23 -4.45
N GLY A 104 -4.91 -13.92 -4.32
CA GLY A 104 -5.04 -15.34 -4.68
C GLY A 104 -4.84 -15.61 -6.16
N ASP A 105 -5.19 -14.67 -7.02
CA ASP A 105 -5.05 -14.76 -8.49
C ASP A 105 -3.62 -14.49 -8.98
N MET A 106 -2.67 -14.17 -8.09
CA MET A 106 -1.32 -13.75 -8.45
C MET A 106 -0.26 -14.69 -7.88
N GLU A 107 0.89 -14.79 -8.56
CA GLU A 107 2.03 -15.52 -8.03
C GLU A 107 2.49 -15.00 -6.67
N SER A 108 2.94 -15.93 -5.81
CA SER A 108 3.41 -15.58 -4.46
C SER A 108 4.65 -14.66 -4.53
N ASN A 109 4.59 -13.53 -3.82
CA ASN A 109 5.69 -12.58 -3.71
C ASN A 109 5.73 -12.00 -2.29
N ILE A 110 6.91 -12.06 -1.65
CA ILE A 110 7.08 -11.64 -0.24
C ILE A 110 6.71 -10.16 -0.01
N TYR A 111 6.99 -9.27 -0.95
CA TYR A 111 6.63 -7.85 -0.82
C TYR A 111 5.12 -7.65 -0.91
N ARG A 112 4.48 -8.34 -1.84
CA ARG A 112 3.02 -8.32 -1.97
C ARG A 112 2.33 -8.93 -0.74
N THR A 113 2.86 -10.04 -0.23
CA THR A 113 2.39 -10.65 1.02
C THR A 113 2.52 -9.68 2.19
N PHE A 114 3.63 -8.94 2.27
CA PHE A 114 3.85 -7.94 3.30
C PHE A 114 2.85 -6.77 3.20
N GLU A 115 2.59 -6.27 1.99
CA GLU A 115 1.60 -5.21 1.77
C GLU A 115 0.18 -5.66 2.13
N LEU A 116 -0.21 -6.91 1.77
CA LEU A 116 -1.49 -7.49 2.16
C LEU A 116 -1.60 -7.64 3.67
N ALA A 117 -0.56 -8.14 4.33
CA ALA A 117 -0.52 -8.27 5.79
C ALA A 117 -0.67 -6.91 6.48
N ASN A 118 0.01 -5.87 5.98
CA ASN A 118 -0.15 -4.50 6.49
C ASN A 118 -1.58 -3.98 6.29
N PHE A 119 -2.18 -4.23 5.15
CA PHE A 119 -3.57 -3.84 4.88
C PHE A 119 -4.52 -4.52 5.87
N LEU A 120 -4.42 -5.83 6.03
CA LEU A 120 -5.26 -6.59 6.97
C LEU A 120 -5.07 -6.13 8.42
N ARG A 121 -3.83 -5.87 8.84
CA ARG A 121 -3.55 -5.32 10.18
C ARG A 121 -4.22 -3.96 10.39
N ASN A 122 -4.14 -3.08 9.40
CA ASN A 122 -4.78 -1.76 9.47
C ASN A 122 -6.31 -1.85 9.48
N SER A 123 -6.88 -2.88 8.84
CA SER A 123 -8.31 -3.20 8.87
C SER A 123 -8.69 -4.12 10.06
N GLU A 124 -7.86 -4.17 11.10
CA GLU A 124 -8.06 -4.90 12.36
C GLU A 124 -8.25 -6.42 12.22
N LYS A 125 -7.82 -7.00 11.09
CA LYS A 125 -7.79 -8.46 10.88
C LYS A 125 -6.44 -9.02 11.34
N TYR A 126 -6.18 -8.90 12.63
CA TYR A 126 -4.86 -9.15 13.24
C TYR A 126 -4.39 -10.60 13.06
N GLU A 127 -5.24 -11.59 13.31
CA GLU A 127 -4.88 -13.01 13.20
C GLU A 127 -4.43 -13.34 11.77
N LYS A 128 -5.19 -12.92 10.74
CA LYS A 128 -4.82 -13.13 9.34
C LYS A 128 -3.52 -12.40 8.97
N SER A 129 -3.30 -11.22 9.52
CA SER A 129 -2.07 -10.47 9.29
C SER A 129 -0.86 -11.19 9.91
N ILE A 130 -1.00 -11.76 11.12
CA ILE A 130 0.03 -12.55 11.81
C ILE A 130 0.40 -13.80 10.99
N GLU A 131 -0.58 -14.51 10.44
CA GLU A 131 -0.34 -15.66 9.56
C GLU A 131 0.52 -15.28 8.35
N LEU A 132 0.18 -14.19 7.67
CA LEU A 132 0.93 -13.71 6.51
C LEU A 132 2.34 -13.24 6.88
N TYR A 133 2.51 -12.47 7.96
CA TYR A 133 3.84 -12.08 8.45
C TYR A 133 4.68 -13.30 8.81
N SER A 134 4.09 -14.30 9.47
CA SER A 134 4.77 -15.55 9.82
C SER A 134 5.22 -16.31 8.57
N SER A 135 4.38 -16.36 7.53
CA SER A 135 4.74 -16.97 6.26
C SER A 135 5.92 -16.29 5.56
N ILE A 136 6.08 -14.98 5.73
CA ILE A 136 7.24 -14.24 5.21
C ILE A 136 8.50 -14.64 5.98
N LEU A 137 8.43 -14.64 7.32
CA LEU A 137 9.60 -14.97 8.17
C LEU A 137 10.12 -16.40 7.96
N LEU A 138 9.28 -17.31 7.47
CA LEU A 138 9.70 -18.65 7.06
C LEU A 138 10.43 -18.69 5.70
N LYS A 139 10.30 -17.63 4.89
CA LYS A 139 10.83 -17.56 3.51
C LYS A 139 12.04 -16.66 3.37
N VAL A 140 12.30 -15.81 4.35
CA VAL A 140 13.39 -14.83 4.30
C VAL A 140 14.41 -15.07 5.40
N GLU A 141 15.68 -14.87 5.08
CA GLU A 141 16.78 -14.92 6.05
C GLU A 141 16.79 -13.65 6.92
N LYS A 142 17.45 -13.72 8.07
CA LYS A 142 17.50 -12.62 9.05
C LYS A 142 18.15 -11.34 8.51
N GLU A 143 19.04 -11.49 7.57
CA GLU A 143 19.78 -10.41 6.87
C GLU A 143 18.91 -9.70 5.83
N HIS A 144 17.77 -10.27 5.47
CA HIS A 144 16.88 -9.68 4.49
C HIS A 144 16.25 -8.38 5.05
N LYS A 145 16.25 -7.31 4.25
CA LYS A 145 15.80 -5.96 4.65
C LYS A 145 14.34 -5.88 5.15
N LEU A 146 13.52 -6.85 4.79
CA LEU A 146 12.14 -6.94 5.30
C LEU A 146 12.05 -7.61 6.67
N TYR A 147 13.04 -8.41 7.07
CA TYR A 147 12.95 -9.24 8.26
C TYR A 147 12.64 -8.43 9.53
N PRO A 148 13.38 -7.37 9.89
CA PRO A 148 13.05 -6.56 11.07
C PRO A 148 11.70 -5.86 10.94
N LYS A 149 11.33 -5.39 9.75
CA LYS A 149 10.02 -4.76 9.50
C LYS A 149 8.85 -5.73 9.67
N VAL A 150 9.03 -6.99 9.30
CA VAL A 150 8.00 -8.02 9.47
C VAL A 150 7.83 -8.37 10.95
N LEU A 151 8.94 -8.49 11.70
CA LEU A 151 8.90 -8.69 13.15
C LEU A 151 8.17 -7.55 13.86
N ASP A 152 8.54 -6.32 13.59
CA ASP A 152 7.89 -5.12 14.12
C ASP A 152 6.37 -5.15 13.86
N ARG A 153 5.95 -5.34 12.61
CA ARG A 153 4.52 -5.33 12.25
C ARG A 153 3.75 -6.52 12.84
N ARG A 154 4.38 -7.68 12.94
CA ARG A 154 3.78 -8.85 13.60
C ARG A 154 3.70 -8.68 15.11
N GLY A 155 4.72 -8.11 15.73
CA GLY A 155 4.73 -7.76 17.14
C GLY A 155 3.59 -6.83 17.52
N ILE A 156 3.36 -5.78 16.73
CA ILE A 156 2.21 -4.88 16.89
C ILE A 156 0.88 -5.66 16.75
N ALA A 157 0.76 -6.54 15.76
CA ALA A 157 -0.46 -7.33 15.61
C ALA A 157 -0.70 -8.29 16.80
N TYR A 158 0.35 -8.89 17.36
CA TYR A 158 0.25 -9.69 18.58
C TYR A 158 -0.19 -8.87 19.78
N GLU A 159 0.33 -7.64 19.92
CA GLU A 159 -0.08 -6.73 21.00
C GLU A 159 -1.59 -6.42 20.88
N ARG A 160 -2.10 -6.13 19.71
CA ARG A 160 -3.52 -5.84 19.48
C ARG A 160 -4.46 -6.98 19.87
N ILE A 161 -4.01 -8.22 19.76
CA ILE A 161 -4.75 -9.40 20.26
C ILE A 161 -4.36 -9.80 21.69
N LYS A 162 -3.62 -8.93 22.41
CA LYS A 162 -3.16 -9.10 23.79
C LYS A 162 -2.26 -10.33 24.01
N ASN A 163 -1.55 -10.76 22.98
CA ASN A 163 -0.51 -11.77 23.09
C ASN A 163 0.84 -11.09 23.36
N TRP A 164 1.00 -10.62 24.58
CA TRP A 164 2.12 -9.78 25.01
C TRP A 164 3.48 -10.45 24.89
N GLU A 165 3.56 -11.74 25.21
CA GLU A 165 4.81 -12.51 25.16
C GLU A 165 5.38 -12.55 23.73
N LEU A 166 4.54 -12.86 22.75
CA LEU A 166 4.96 -12.89 21.34
C LEU A 166 5.19 -11.48 20.78
N ALA A 167 4.42 -10.50 21.22
CA ALA A 167 4.59 -9.11 20.84
C ALA A 167 5.97 -8.59 21.26
N GLU A 168 6.30 -8.72 22.55
CA GLU A 168 7.58 -8.29 23.10
C GLU A 168 8.77 -9.01 22.47
N LYS A 169 8.67 -10.33 22.29
CA LYS A 169 9.69 -11.12 21.60
C LYS A 169 9.99 -10.60 20.19
N ASP A 170 8.96 -10.32 19.40
CA ASP A 170 9.11 -9.84 18.03
C ASP A 170 9.69 -8.42 17.99
N LEU A 171 9.19 -7.51 18.82
CA LEU A 171 9.67 -6.12 18.91
C LEU A 171 11.13 -6.04 19.36
N ILE A 172 11.53 -6.81 20.40
CA ILE A 172 12.92 -6.89 20.86
C ILE A 172 13.82 -7.45 19.76
N ASN A 173 13.38 -8.51 19.06
CA ASN A 173 14.18 -9.08 17.98
C ASN A 173 14.29 -8.12 16.77
N SER A 174 13.28 -7.32 16.50
CA SER A 174 13.36 -6.24 15.51
C SER A 174 14.43 -5.23 15.89
N LEU A 175 14.45 -4.76 17.16
CA LEU A 175 15.45 -3.82 17.68
C LEU A 175 16.88 -4.37 17.69
N LYS A 176 17.08 -5.69 17.91
CA LYS A 176 18.41 -6.31 17.81
C LYS A 176 19.00 -6.20 16.40
N ILE A 177 18.17 -6.19 15.37
CA ILE A 177 18.58 -6.12 13.96
C ILE A 177 18.63 -4.66 13.49
N SER A 178 17.67 -3.84 13.92
CA SER A 178 17.57 -2.41 13.62
C SER A 178 17.58 -1.59 14.91
N PRO A 179 18.73 -1.41 15.55
CA PRO A 179 18.83 -0.63 16.78
C PRO A 179 18.39 0.82 16.55
N ASN A 180 17.77 1.42 17.56
CA ASN A 180 17.32 2.80 17.55
C ASN A 180 16.16 3.11 16.57
N ASP A 181 15.34 2.12 16.20
CA ASP A 181 14.07 2.42 15.54
C ASP A 181 13.11 3.08 16.55
N PRO A 182 12.87 4.41 16.44
CA PRO A 182 12.12 5.13 17.47
C PRO A 182 10.64 4.69 17.52
N TYR A 183 10.10 4.21 16.41
CA TYR A 183 8.74 3.72 16.35
C TYR A 183 8.58 2.42 17.16
N VAL A 184 9.49 1.47 16.96
CA VAL A 184 9.49 0.18 17.69
C VAL A 184 9.77 0.38 19.17
N MET A 185 10.74 1.25 19.51
CA MET A 185 11.06 1.59 20.90
C MET A 185 9.87 2.21 21.62
N ASN A 186 9.21 3.17 21.00
CA ASN A 186 8.02 3.81 21.56
C ASN A 186 6.89 2.80 21.77
N TYR A 187 6.69 1.92 20.81
CA TYR A 187 5.64 0.90 20.89
C TYR A 187 5.89 -0.10 22.01
N LEU A 188 7.13 -0.54 22.18
CA LEU A 188 7.52 -1.46 23.26
C LEU A 188 7.37 -0.79 24.63
N ALA A 189 7.81 0.46 24.78
CA ALA A 189 7.65 1.23 26.01
C ALA A 189 6.17 1.39 26.40
N TYR A 190 5.30 1.72 25.44
CA TYR A 190 3.85 1.78 25.66
C TYR A 190 3.29 0.45 26.13
N SER A 191 3.68 -0.64 25.50
CA SER A 191 3.26 -1.99 25.87
C SER A 191 3.63 -2.35 27.32
N TRP A 192 4.81 -1.96 27.78
CA TRP A 192 5.25 -2.18 29.18
C TRP A 192 4.46 -1.33 30.18
N ILE A 193 4.23 -0.05 29.86
CA ILE A 193 3.46 0.86 30.72
C ILE A 193 2.02 0.35 30.89
N GLU A 194 1.36 -0.07 29.81
CA GLU A 194 -0.01 -0.60 29.87
C GLU A 194 -0.12 -1.88 30.72
N ARG A 195 0.95 -2.66 30.84
CA ARG A 195 1.02 -3.86 31.67
C ARG A 195 1.45 -3.58 33.13
N GLY A 196 1.82 -2.34 33.44
CA GLY A 196 2.35 -1.98 34.73
C GLY A 196 3.76 -2.53 34.99
N GLU A 197 4.51 -2.84 33.96
CA GLU A 197 5.90 -3.25 34.01
C GLU A 197 6.79 -2.00 33.88
N ASN A 198 7.64 -1.76 34.88
CA ASN A 198 8.58 -0.64 34.95
C ASN A 198 9.98 -1.05 34.45
#